data_2757fb5d0b5f561247a558d63f06c503
#
_entry.id   2757fb5d0b5f561247a558d63f06c503
#
_cell.length_a   1.000
_cell.length_b   1.000
_cell.length_c   1.000
_cell.angle_alpha   90.00
_cell.angle_beta   90.00
_cell.angle_gamma   90.00
#
_symmetry.space_group_name_H-M   'P 1'
#
loop_
_entity.id
_entity.type
_entity.pdbx_description
1 polymer ?
#
loop_
_entity_poly.entity_id
_entity_poly.type
_entity_poly.pdbx_seq_one_letter_code
_entity_poly.pdbx_strand_id
1 'polypeptide(L)'
;MSRKKDLNCIMKEIEPYLNNKYVFVEYKGSNNLYIRDNYGLLKVTLADLKRGYSFSINSAVNKNDYAKSKIIEKFPEINVSKVDNVINGSSKVIVSDKYGDLEYRYNELVLNKKTKMSIKSAVNKTDYFKNILIEKFGNLYDYSKIEYNVSRDKVEVICRLHGSFLIKADHLLHGTGCSKCGFIRTADFQKENPSGWSKNNWKLKAEQSKHFESFKLYVIEVYNNEESFIKIGRTFNKINKRFNNYTLPYNYKVIYIYSDEYDIIYDLETKLRIHLKAYKYIPLIEFKGMQECFQIPIFETALYEFDGHSSLDVINRLLSL
;
A
#
# COMPACT_ATOMS: atom_id res chain seq x y z
N MET A 1 -17.86 72.48 5.91
CA MET A 1 -16.75 71.87 5.13
C MET A 1 -15.81 71.13 6.09
N SER A 2 -15.72 69.85 6.05
CA SER A 2 -14.79 69.04 6.88
C SER A 2 -13.34 69.36 6.43
N ARG A 3 -12.47 69.89 7.33
CA ARG A 3 -11.06 70.09 7.09
C ARG A 3 -10.44 68.74 6.61
N LYS A 4 -9.83 68.75 5.39
CA LYS A 4 -9.02 67.62 4.98
C LYS A 4 -7.92 67.46 6.03
N LYS A 5 -7.92 66.35 6.76
CA LYS A 5 -6.81 65.98 7.67
C LYS A 5 -5.51 65.95 6.86
N ASP A 6 -4.46 66.54 7.41
CA ASP A 6 -3.12 66.48 6.83
C ASP A 6 -2.61 65.03 6.82
N LEU A 7 -1.89 64.68 5.76
CA LEU A 7 -1.39 63.30 5.54
C LEU A 7 -0.52 62.83 6.71
N ASN A 8 0.32 63.70 7.26
CA ASN A 8 1.19 63.41 8.40
C ASN A 8 0.39 63.10 9.68
N CYS A 9 -0.73 63.78 9.87
CA CYS A 9 -1.64 63.55 10.99
C CYS A 9 -2.31 62.18 10.86
N ILE A 10 -2.71 61.80 9.62
CA ILE A 10 -3.33 60.51 9.35
C ILE A 10 -2.33 59.37 9.51
N MET A 11 -1.10 59.54 9.02
CA MET A 11 -0.03 58.54 9.17
C MET A 11 0.20 58.18 10.65
N LYS A 12 0.39 59.21 11.50
CA LYS A 12 0.52 59.00 12.95
C LYS A 12 -0.69 58.32 13.59
N GLU A 13 -1.90 58.61 13.07
CA GLU A 13 -3.14 58.02 13.56
C GLU A 13 -3.31 56.55 13.19
N ILE A 14 -2.79 56.10 12.04
CA ILE A 14 -2.98 54.72 11.55
C ILE A 14 -1.80 53.80 11.85
N GLU A 15 -0.61 54.33 12.04
CA GLU A 15 0.62 53.56 12.28
C GLU A 15 0.48 52.49 13.35
N PRO A 16 -0.16 52.70 14.53
CA PRO A 16 -0.36 51.68 15.55
C PRO A 16 -1.23 50.50 15.10
N TYR A 17 -2.05 50.69 14.07
CA TYR A 17 -3.01 49.69 13.57
C TYR A 17 -2.52 48.89 12.35
N LEU A 18 -1.37 49.30 11.78
CA LEU A 18 -0.78 48.57 10.65
C LEU A 18 -0.13 47.25 11.06
N ASN A 19 0.30 47.15 12.35
CA ASN A 19 0.75 45.90 13.02
C ASN A 19 1.79 45.09 12.24
N ASN A 20 2.72 45.71 11.49
CA ASN A 20 3.68 45.07 10.58
C ASN A 20 3.04 44.14 9.51
N LYS A 21 1.71 44.12 9.45
CA LYS A 21 0.95 43.29 8.52
C LYS A 21 0.52 44.04 7.28
N TYR A 22 0.38 45.38 7.43
CA TYR A 22 -0.07 46.24 6.36
C TYR A 22 0.92 47.40 6.15
N VAL A 23 1.08 47.77 4.89
CA VAL A 23 1.85 48.98 4.50
C VAL A 23 0.84 50.02 4.02
N PHE A 24 0.97 51.27 4.54
CA PHE A 24 0.18 52.39 4.06
C PHE A 24 0.54 52.71 2.62
N VAL A 25 -0.46 52.98 1.79
CA VAL A 25 -0.27 53.37 0.36
C VAL A 25 -0.84 54.75 0.08
N GLU A 26 -2.12 55.00 0.38
CA GLU A 26 -2.79 56.23 0.03
C GLU A 26 -4.03 56.47 0.90
N TYR A 27 -4.37 57.71 1.14
CA TYR A 27 -5.59 58.10 1.81
C TYR A 27 -6.37 59.13 0.98
N LYS A 28 -7.59 58.79 0.58
CA LYS A 28 -8.50 59.67 -0.18
C LYS A 28 -9.77 60.05 0.59
N GLY A 29 -9.73 59.92 1.94
CA GLY A 29 -10.87 60.15 2.85
C GLY A 29 -11.17 58.93 3.74
N SER A 30 -12.02 59.14 4.75
CA SER A 30 -12.28 58.12 5.79
C SER A 30 -12.70 56.73 5.27
N ASN A 31 -13.39 56.71 4.13
CA ASN A 31 -13.86 55.45 3.49
C ASN A 31 -12.97 54.98 2.33
N ASN A 32 -11.84 55.68 2.04
CA ASN A 32 -10.96 55.40 0.95
C ASN A 32 -9.50 55.40 1.43
N LEU A 33 -9.21 54.53 2.39
CA LEU A 33 -7.86 54.23 2.84
C LEU A 33 -7.34 53.04 2.04
N TYR A 34 -6.15 53.18 1.42
CA TYR A 34 -5.49 52.14 0.69
C TYR A 34 -4.28 51.68 1.48
N ILE A 35 -4.28 50.38 1.81
CA ILE A 35 -3.18 49.67 2.47
C ILE A 35 -2.79 48.47 1.63
N ARG A 36 -1.60 47.95 1.83
CA ARG A 36 -1.14 46.74 1.13
C ARG A 36 -0.75 45.69 2.13
N ASP A 37 -1.18 44.44 1.90
CA ASP A 37 -0.65 43.27 2.53
C ASP A 37 0.27 42.48 1.57
N ASN A 38 0.69 41.28 1.97
CA ASN A 38 1.55 40.42 1.14
C ASN A 38 0.90 39.96 -0.18
N TYR A 39 -0.42 40.11 -0.32
CA TYR A 39 -1.18 39.59 -1.46
C TYR A 39 -1.67 40.67 -2.41
N GLY A 40 -1.73 41.91 -1.98
CA GLY A 40 -2.14 42.98 -2.84
C GLY A 40 -2.62 44.26 -2.16
N LEU A 41 -3.15 45.16 -2.99
CA LEU A 41 -3.71 46.43 -2.55
C LEU A 41 -5.13 46.22 -2.03
N LEU A 42 -5.40 46.76 -0.84
CA LEU A 42 -6.69 46.68 -0.15
C LEU A 42 -7.28 48.10 -0.03
N LYS A 43 -8.58 48.25 -0.29
CA LYS A 43 -9.36 49.43 -0.01
C LYS A 43 -10.22 49.16 1.23
N VAL A 44 -9.97 49.96 2.27
CA VAL A 44 -10.60 49.77 3.60
C VAL A 44 -11.11 51.08 4.13
N THR A 45 -11.88 51.06 5.22
CA THR A 45 -12.23 52.28 5.95
C THR A 45 -11.26 52.48 7.10
N LEU A 46 -11.03 53.74 7.48
CA LEU A 46 -10.23 54.09 8.64
C LEU A 46 -10.82 53.48 9.93
N ALA A 47 -12.14 53.42 10.02
CA ALA A 47 -12.83 52.82 11.15
C ALA A 47 -12.58 51.30 11.27
N ASP A 48 -12.59 50.57 10.16
CA ASP A 48 -12.37 49.13 10.17
C ASP A 48 -10.92 48.76 10.51
N LEU A 49 -9.95 49.58 10.02
CA LEU A 49 -8.55 49.46 10.40
C LEU A 49 -8.36 49.65 11.90
N LYS A 50 -8.94 50.69 12.48
CA LYS A 50 -8.88 50.98 13.92
C LYS A 50 -9.54 49.93 14.80
N ARG A 51 -10.59 49.28 14.31
CA ARG A 51 -11.25 48.14 14.98
C ARG A 51 -10.43 46.84 14.92
N GLY A 52 -9.31 46.85 14.21
CA GLY A 52 -8.46 45.66 14.06
C GLY A 52 -9.07 44.55 13.21
N TYR A 53 -9.98 44.86 12.30
CA TYR A 53 -10.57 43.84 11.43
C TYR A 53 -9.52 43.24 10.51
N SER A 54 -9.61 41.93 10.31
CA SER A 54 -8.83 41.26 9.26
C SER A 54 -9.47 41.47 7.91
N PHE A 55 -8.66 41.94 6.96
CA PHE A 55 -9.13 42.17 5.60
C PHE A 55 -9.00 40.90 4.73
N SER A 56 -9.84 40.85 3.73
CA SER A 56 -9.99 39.64 2.87
C SER A 56 -10.12 40.05 1.41
N ILE A 57 -10.37 39.07 0.56
CA ILE A 57 -10.66 39.25 -0.87
C ILE A 57 -11.72 40.33 -1.14
N ASN A 58 -12.68 40.55 -0.22
CA ASN A 58 -13.73 41.57 -0.39
C ASN A 58 -13.16 42.98 -0.38
N SER A 59 -12.07 43.22 0.34
CA SER A 59 -11.36 44.50 0.42
C SER A 59 -10.32 44.67 -0.68
N ALA A 60 -9.96 43.62 -1.41
CA ALA A 60 -8.96 43.67 -2.45
C ALA A 60 -9.40 44.60 -3.62
N VAL A 61 -8.51 45.47 -4.08
CA VAL A 61 -8.72 46.34 -5.23
C VAL A 61 -8.73 45.52 -6.51
N ASN A 62 -7.73 44.68 -6.69
CA ASN A 62 -7.72 43.65 -7.74
C ASN A 62 -7.94 42.27 -7.11
N LYS A 63 -9.17 41.79 -7.18
CA LYS A 63 -9.56 40.56 -6.54
C LYS A 63 -8.97 39.32 -7.21
N ASN A 64 -8.78 39.36 -8.52
CA ASN A 64 -8.18 38.25 -9.26
C ASN A 64 -6.73 38.02 -8.86
N ASP A 65 -5.92 39.10 -8.84
CA ASP A 65 -4.50 39.01 -8.47
C ASP A 65 -4.34 38.64 -6.99
N TYR A 66 -5.18 39.21 -6.13
CA TYR A 66 -5.21 38.85 -4.70
C TYR A 66 -5.53 37.36 -4.51
N ALA A 67 -6.51 36.83 -5.23
CA ALA A 67 -6.88 35.44 -5.19
C ALA A 67 -5.73 34.54 -5.66
N LYS A 68 -5.10 34.87 -6.79
CA LYS A 68 -3.94 34.15 -7.32
C LYS A 68 -2.82 34.05 -6.29
N SER A 69 -2.44 35.20 -5.70
CA SER A 69 -1.37 35.25 -4.70
C SER A 69 -1.66 34.38 -3.48
N LYS A 70 -2.89 34.40 -2.97
CA LYS A 70 -3.33 33.56 -1.85
C LYS A 70 -3.34 32.07 -2.18
N ILE A 71 -3.73 31.70 -3.38
CA ILE A 71 -3.76 30.30 -3.82
C ILE A 71 -2.33 29.78 -3.98
N ILE A 72 -1.44 30.55 -4.62
CA ILE A 72 -0.03 30.17 -4.81
C ILE A 72 0.70 29.98 -3.47
N GLU A 73 0.45 30.85 -2.48
CA GLU A 73 1.05 30.69 -1.15
C GLU A 73 0.71 29.34 -0.53
N LYS A 74 -0.54 28.90 -0.70
CA LYS A 74 -1.01 27.64 -0.11
C LYS A 74 -0.67 26.40 -0.96
N PHE A 75 -0.62 26.58 -2.27
CA PHE A 75 -0.39 25.53 -3.25
C PHE A 75 0.62 26.03 -4.31
N PRO A 76 1.92 26.02 -4.00
CA PRO A 76 2.94 26.61 -4.88
C PRO A 76 3.03 25.99 -6.28
N GLU A 77 2.63 24.73 -6.41
CA GLU A 77 2.72 23.97 -7.67
C GLU A 77 1.47 24.12 -8.56
N ILE A 78 0.45 24.84 -8.08
CA ILE A 78 -0.81 24.99 -8.80
C ILE A 78 -0.74 26.12 -9.83
N ASN A 79 -1.21 25.84 -11.03
CA ASN A 79 -1.38 26.86 -12.05
C ASN A 79 -2.68 27.65 -11.80
N VAL A 80 -2.56 28.95 -11.66
CA VAL A 80 -3.65 29.89 -11.38
C VAL A 80 -4.01 30.79 -12.58
N SER A 81 -3.52 30.47 -13.77
CA SER A 81 -3.76 31.29 -14.98
C SER A 81 -5.25 31.49 -15.30
N LYS A 82 -6.08 30.52 -14.95
CA LYS A 82 -7.54 30.52 -15.17
C LYS A 82 -8.34 31.12 -14.01
N VAL A 83 -7.68 31.65 -12.97
CA VAL A 83 -8.37 32.35 -11.87
C VAL A 83 -8.77 33.74 -12.35
N ASP A 84 -10.05 33.90 -12.60
CA ASP A 84 -10.68 35.14 -13.07
C ASP A 84 -12.07 35.34 -12.45
N ASN A 85 -12.69 36.51 -12.72
CA ASN A 85 -14.06 36.82 -12.30
C ASN A 85 -14.33 36.66 -10.79
N VAL A 86 -13.29 36.85 -9.96
CA VAL A 86 -13.43 36.74 -8.50
C VAL A 86 -14.12 37.99 -7.96
N ILE A 87 -15.32 37.82 -7.40
CA ILE A 87 -16.10 38.90 -6.81
C ILE A 87 -15.96 38.89 -5.28
N ASN A 88 -16.01 37.72 -4.68
CA ASN A 88 -15.99 37.51 -3.23
C ASN A 88 -15.49 36.10 -2.87
N GLY A 89 -15.51 35.77 -1.61
CA GLY A 89 -15.06 34.45 -1.10
C GLY A 89 -15.86 33.23 -1.57
N SER A 90 -17.07 33.42 -2.08
CA SER A 90 -17.92 32.34 -2.60
C SER A 90 -17.76 32.12 -4.11
N SER A 91 -16.97 32.98 -4.79
CA SER A 91 -16.74 32.87 -6.23
C SER A 91 -16.09 31.53 -6.57
N LYS A 92 -16.53 30.93 -7.66
CA LYS A 92 -15.91 29.75 -8.24
C LYS A 92 -14.61 30.17 -8.92
N VAL A 93 -13.56 29.40 -8.70
CA VAL A 93 -12.25 29.58 -9.30
C VAL A 93 -11.78 28.27 -9.93
N ILE A 94 -11.15 28.39 -11.09
CA ILE A 94 -10.53 27.25 -11.78
C ILE A 94 -9.03 27.33 -11.56
N VAL A 95 -8.46 26.26 -11.05
CA VAL A 95 -7.01 26.04 -10.90
C VAL A 95 -6.65 24.77 -11.63
N SER A 96 -5.38 24.63 -12.04
CA SER A 96 -4.94 23.43 -12.74
C SER A 96 -3.75 22.79 -12.03
N ASP A 97 -3.80 21.50 -11.82
CA ASP A 97 -2.65 20.69 -11.43
C ASP A 97 -2.10 19.91 -12.64
N LYS A 98 -1.16 19.00 -12.41
CA LYS A 98 -0.55 18.17 -13.47
C LYS A 98 -1.56 17.23 -14.17
N TYR A 99 -2.73 17.02 -13.61
CA TYR A 99 -3.74 16.13 -14.17
C TYR A 99 -4.88 16.85 -14.88
N GLY A 100 -5.04 18.16 -14.63
CA GLY A 100 -6.06 18.95 -15.31
C GLY A 100 -6.68 20.05 -14.46
N ASP A 101 -7.80 20.56 -14.94
CA ASP A 101 -8.52 21.67 -14.33
C ASP A 101 -9.41 21.20 -13.18
N LEU A 102 -9.42 21.99 -12.11
CA LEU A 102 -10.17 21.75 -10.88
C LEU A 102 -11.00 22.99 -10.53
N GLU A 103 -12.27 22.83 -10.21
CA GLU A 103 -13.17 23.89 -9.79
C GLU A 103 -13.39 23.86 -8.28
N TYR A 104 -13.18 25.01 -7.62
CA TYR A 104 -13.42 25.20 -6.19
C TYR A 104 -14.11 26.54 -5.93
N ARG A 105 -14.75 26.68 -4.77
CA ARG A 105 -15.03 28.01 -4.22
C ARG A 105 -13.75 28.57 -3.63
N TYR A 106 -13.49 29.87 -3.84
CA TYR A 106 -12.26 30.52 -3.36
C TYR A 106 -12.02 30.29 -1.87
N ASN A 107 -13.03 30.55 -1.01
CA ASN A 107 -12.89 30.33 0.43
C ASN A 107 -12.63 28.86 0.80
N GLU A 108 -13.24 27.91 0.10
CA GLU A 108 -12.98 26.49 0.31
C GLU A 108 -11.53 26.15 0.01
N LEU A 109 -11.00 26.69 -1.08
CA LEU A 109 -9.63 26.45 -1.49
C LEU A 109 -8.63 27.12 -0.52
N VAL A 110 -8.86 28.36 -0.13
CA VAL A 110 -7.89 29.18 0.65
C VAL A 110 -8.02 28.96 2.17
N LEU A 111 -9.24 28.94 2.72
CA LEU A 111 -9.45 28.94 4.17
C LEU A 111 -9.49 27.51 4.76
N ASN A 112 -9.97 26.52 4.01
CA ASN A 112 -10.04 25.16 4.52
C ASN A 112 -8.64 24.52 4.56
N LYS A 113 -8.13 24.25 5.76
CA LYS A 113 -6.81 23.63 5.98
C LYS A 113 -6.69 22.20 5.41
N LYS A 114 -7.82 21.52 5.19
CA LYS A 114 -7.86 20.12 4.72
C LYS A 114 -8.14 20.00 3.22
N THR A 115 -8.29 21.08 2.49
CA THR A 115 -8.54 21.03 1.03
C THR A 115 -7.38 20.33 0.34
N LYS A 116 -7.68 19.30 -0.42
CA LYS A 116 -6.74 18.54 -1.26
C LYS A 116 -7.24 18.58 -2.70
N MET A 117 -6.31 18.70 -3.63
CA MET A 117 -6.61 18.53 -5.05
C MET A 117 -7.11 17.10 -5.29
N SER A 118 -8.25 16.96 -5.95
CA SER A 118 -8.87 15.65 -6.13
C SER A 118 -9.75 15.59 -7.37
N ILE A 119 -9.88 14.40 -7.94
CA ILE A 119 -10.74 14.11 -9.08
C ILE A 119 -12.21 14.54 -8.88
N LYS A 120 -12.66 14.64 -7.61
CA LYS A 120 -14.05 15.09 -7.33
C LYS A 120 -14.31 16.51 -7.78
N SER A 121 -13.27 17.36 -7.71
CA SER A 121 -13.32 18.77 -8.12
C SER A 121 -12.89 18.98 -9.57
N ALA A 122 -12.52 17.93 -10.28
CA ALA A 122 -12.11 18.04 -11.68
C ALA A 122 -13.25 18.53 -12.56
N VAL A 123 -12.95 19.49 -13.43
CA VAL A 123 -13.87 20.03 -14.43
C VAL A 123 -14.26 18.94 -15.42
N ASN A 124 -13.27 18.20 -15.93
CA ASN A 124 -13.49 16.96 -16.68
C ASN A 124 -12.92 15.79 -15.90
N LYS A 125 -13.77 15.06 -15.20
CA LYS A 125 -13.39 13.94 -14.35
C LYS A 125 -12.78 12.78 -15.13
N THR A 126 -13.26 12.51 -16.33
CA THR A 126 -12.78 11.42 -17.18
C THR A 126 -11.36 11.69 -17.66
N ASP A 127 -11.09 12.88 -18.16
CA ASP A 127 -9.75 13.23 -18.63
C ASP A 127 -8.75 13.31 -17.45
N TYR A 128 -9.17 13.88 -16.34
CA TYR A 128 -8.37 13.93 -15.12
C TYR A 128 -8.02 12.51 -14.64
N PHE A 129 -8.98 11.59 -14.62
CA PHE A 129 -8.76 10.19 -14.27
C PHE A 129 -7.78 9.50 -15.23
N LYS A 130 -7.96 9.70 -16.55
CA LYS A 130 -7.06 9.16 -17.58
C LYS A 130 -5.63 9.65 -17.37
N ASN A 131 -5.42 10.92 -17.07
CA ASN A 131 -4.10 11.49 -16.83
C ASN A 131 -3.41 10.88 -15.59
N ILE A 132 -4.15 10.63 -14.50
CA ILE A 132 -3.64 9.86 -13.36
C ILE A 132 -3.19 8.46 -13.79
N LEU A 133 -3.99 7.78 -14.60
CA LEU A 133 -3.66 6.42 -15.05
C LEU A 133 -2.46 6.39 -15.99
N ILE A 134 -2.32 7.38 -16.87
CA ILE A 134 -1.16 7.52 -17.76
C ILE A 134 0.12 7.70 -16.94
N GLU A 135 0.10 8.54 -15.90
CA GLU A 135 1.25 8.66 -15.00
C GLU A 135 1.57 7.36 -14.29
N LYS A 136 0.54 6.63 -13.85
CA LYS A 136 0.71 5.41 -13.04
C LYS A 136 1.12 4.18 -13.84
N PHE A 137 0.56 4.00 -15.00
CA PHE A 137 0.72 2.78 -15.81
C PHE A 137 1.36 3.05 -17.18
N GLY A 138 1.63 4.31 -17.52
CA GLY A 138 2.15 4.68 -18.83
C GLY A 138 1.28 4.17 -19.97
N ASN A 139 1.96 3.63 -20.99
CA ASN A 139 1.33 3.07 -22.18
C ASN A 139 0.95 1.58 -22.05
N LEU A 140 0.91 1.04 -20.82
CA LEU A 140 0.58 -0.37 -20.60
C LEU A 140 -0.86 -0.70 -21.02
N TYR A 141 -1.76 0.28 -20.89
CA TYR A 141 -3.18 0.16 -21.22
C TYR A 141 -3.60 1.24 -22.22
N ASP A 142 -4.68 0.94 -22.97
CA ASP A 142 -5.42 1.92 -23.73
C ASP A 142 -6.65 2.34 -22.90
N TYR A 143 -6.77 3.65 -22.71
CA TYR A 143 -7.80 4.30 -21.88
C TYR A 143 -8.92 4.92 -22.68
N SER A 144 -8.99 4.70 -24.02
CA SER A 144 -9.95 5.33 -24.91
C SER A 144 -11.41 5.12 -24.50
N LYS A 145 -11.71 3.92 -23.99
CA LYS A 145 -13.06 3.53 -23.57
C LYS A 145 -13.45 3.92 -22.14
N ILE A 146 -12.55 4.61 -21.40
CA ILE A 146 -12.87 5.01 -20.04
C ILE A 146 -13.88 6.15 -20.03
N GLU A 147 -14.97 5.93 -19.29
CA GLU A 147 -15.91 6.93 -18.83
C GLU A 147 -15.95 6.89 -17.30
N TYR A 148 -15.48 7.96 -16.66
CA TYR A 148 -15.37 8.02 -15.21
C TYR A 148 -16.43 8.94 -14.60
N ASN A 149 -17.26 8.42 -13.71
CA ASN A 149 -18.23 9.19 -12.93
C ASN A 149 -17.86 9.22 -11.46
N VAL A 150 -17.74 8.04 -10.83
CA VAL A 150 -17.35 7.88 -9.42
C VAL A 150 -16.38 6.71 -9.22
N SER A 151 -15.64 6.73 -8.11
CA SER A 151 -14.60 5.74 -7.82
C SER A 151 -15.09 4.29 -7.71
N ARG A 152 -16.38 4.08 -7.41
CA ARG A 152 -16.98 2.75 -7.26
C ARG A 152 -17.44 2.14 -8.58
N ASP A 153 -17.58 2.93 -9.61
CA ASP A 153 -18.02 2.46 -10.92
C ASP A 153 -16.96 1.60 -11.57
N LYS A 154 -17.42 0.65 -12.39
CA LYS A 154 -16.54 -0.11 -13.26
C LYS A 154 -16.27 0.69 -14.52
N VAL A 155 -15.01 0.74 -14.90
CA VAL A 155 -14.54 1.35 -16.16
C VAL A 155 -13.97 0.27 -17.06
N GLU A 156 -14.13 0.45 -18.39
CA GLU A 156 -13.56 -0.45 -19.38
C GLU A 156 -12.16 0.03 -19.76
N VAL A 157 -11.17 -0.87 -19.61
CA VAL A 157 -9.77 -0.62 -19.95
C VAL A 157 -9.28 -1.71 -20.90
N ILE A 158 -8.49 -1.34 -21.89
CA ILE A 158 -7.95 -2.29 -22.85
C ILE A 158 -6.50 -2.60 -22.49
N CYS A 159 -6.24 -3.83 -22.07
CA CYS A 159 -4.87 -4.33 -21.93
C CYS A 159 -4.34 -4.69 -23.33
N ARG A 160 -3.17 -4.18 -23.70
CA ARG A 160 -2.57 -4.45 -25.00
C ARG A 160 -2.25 -5.94 -25.26
N LEU A 161 -2.04 -6.71 -24.18
CA LEU A 161 -1.73 -8.15 -24.27
C LEU A 161 -2.98 -9.04 -24.14
N HIS A 162 -4.01 -8.60 -23.41
CA HIS A 162 -5.11 -9.48 -23.01
C HIS A 162 -6.49 -8.97 -23.40
N GLY A 163 -6.56 -7.84 -24.12
CA GLY A 163 -7.83 -7.25 -24.57
C GLY A 163 -8.56 -6.48 -23.47
N SER A 164 -9.83 -6.21 -23.72
CA SER A 164 -10.68 -5.38 -22.85
C SER A 164 -11.05 -6.08 -21.54
N PHE A 165 -11.09 -5.32 -20.45
CA PHE A 165 -11.54 -5.81 -19.14
C PHE A 165 -12.25 -4.71 -18.35
N LEU A 166 -13.18 -5.10 -17.49
CA LEU A 166 -13.90 -4.22 -16.59
C LEU A 166 -13.28 -4.26 -15.19
N ILE A 167 -13.01 -3.09 -14.64
CA ILE A 167 -12.41 -2.97 -13.31
C ILE A 167 -13.00 -1.75 -12.58
N LYS A 168 -13.12 -1.82 -11.25
CA LYS A 168 -13.49 -0.64 -10.47
C LYS A 168 -12.44 0.46 -10.61
N ALA A 169 -12.88 1.69 -10.83
CA ALA A 169 -11.99 2.84 -10.96
C ALA A 169 -11.06 3.01 -9.74
N ASP A 170 -11.58 2.76 -8.53
CA ASP A 170 -10.82 2.76 -7.30
C ASP A 170 -9.65 1.77 -7.30
N HIS A 171 -9.85 0.56 -7.80
CA HIS A 171 -8.79 -0.45 -7.91
C HIS A 171 -7.64 0.01 -8.83
N LEU A 172 -7.97 0.67 -9.96
CA LEU A 172 -6.96 1.28 -10.84
C LEU A 172 -6.17 2.37 -10.10
N LEU A 173 -6.86 3.25 -9.36
CA LEU A 173 -6.20 4.29 -8.56
C LEU A 173 -5.24 3.69 -7.51
N HIS A 174 -5.54 2.51 -6.96
CA HIS A 174 -4.67 1.79 -6.04
C HIS A 174 -3.62 0.89 -6.72
N GLY A 175 -3.54 0.89 -8.05
CA GLY A 175 -2.50 0.17 -8.80
C GLY A 175 -2.87 -1.23 -9.25
N THR A 176 -4.10 -1.66 -9.03
CA THR A 176 -4.61 -2.91 -9.58
C THR A 176 -4.87 -2.74 -11.08
N GLY A 177 -4.33 -3.62 -11.90
CA GLY A 177 -4.51 -3.59 -13.36
C GLY A 177 -5.14 -4.86 -13.91
N CYS A 178 -4.74 -5.24 -15.12
CA CYS A 178 -5.20 -6.48 -15.76
C CYS A 178 -4.83 -7.71 -14.92
N SER A 179 -5.83 -8.51 -14.55
CA SER A 179 -5.63 -9.72 -13.73
C SER A 179 -4.71 -10.74 -14.41
N LYS A 180 -4.84 -10.92 -15.73
CA LYS A 180 -3.96 -11.84 -16.48
C LYS A 180 -2.50 -11.41 -16.43
N CYS A 181 -2.21 -10.10 -16.58
CA CYS A 181 -0.86 -9.56 -16.37
C CYS A 181 -0.39 -9.75 -14.92
N GLY A 182 -1.29 -9.61 -13.95
CA GLY A 182 -1.02 -9.86 -12.53
C GLY A 182 -0.62 -11.30 -12.29
N PHE A 183 -1.35 -12.26 -12.84
CA PHE A 183 -1.02 -13.70 -12.74
C PHE A 183 0.34 -14.03 -13.36
N ILE A 184 0.64 -13.49 -14.56
CA ILE A 184 1.93 -13.71 -15.21
C ILE A 184 3.07 -13.19 -14.33
N ARG A 185 2.98 -11.94 -13.86
CA ARG A 185 3.99 -11.35 -12.97
C ARG A 185 4.16 -12.13 -11.67
N THR A 186 3.06 -12.63 -11.09
CA THR A 186 3.12 -13.46 -9.88
C THR A 186 3.77 -14.80 -10.17
N ALA A 187 3.45 -15.44 -11.29
CA ALA A 187 4.06 -16.70 -11.70
C ALA A 187 5.56 -16.55 -11.98
N ASP A 188 5.98 -15.48 -12.67
CA ASP A 188 7.38 -15.20 -12.93
C ASP A 188 8.14 -14.86 -11.64
N PHE A 189 7.56 -14.03 -10.77
CA PHE A 189 8.11 -13.77 -9.45
C PHE A 189 8.27 -15.06 -8.62
N GLN A 190 7.29 -15.99 -8.70
CA GLN A 190 7.36 -17.28 -8.01
C GLN A 190 8.40 -18.22 -8.61
N LYS A 191 8.70 -18.13 -9.91
CA LYS A 191 9.81 -18.87 -10.52
C LYS A 191 11.16 -18.37 -10.03
N GLU A 192 11.33 -17.05 -9.97
CA GLU A 192 12.56 -16.42 -9.49
C GLU A 192 12.70 -16.50 -7.95
N ASN A 193 11.56 -16.40 -7.24
CA ASN A 193 11.46 -16.43 -5.78
C ASN A 193 10.45 -17.50 -5.34
N PRO A 194 10.77 -18.78 -5.45
CA PRO A 194 9.83 -19.85 -5.14
C PRO A 194 9.33 -19.72 -3.70
N SER A 195 8.04 -19.45 -3.53
CA SER A 195 7.38 -19.41 -2.24
C SER A 195 6.85 -20.80 -1.87
N GLY A 196 6.89 -21.14 -0.58
CA GLY A 196 6.49 -22.45 -0.10
C GLY A 196 7.67 -23.39 0.17
N TRP A 197 7.43 -24.69 0.20
CA TRP A 197 8.39 -25.73 0.54
C TRP A 197 9.07 -26.34 -0.69
N SER A 198 9.42 -25.53 -1.71
CA SER A 198 10.27 -25.97 -2.81
C SER A 198 11.67 -26.32 -2.29
N LYS A 199 12.39 -27.18 -3.04
CA LYS A 199 13.74 -27.63 -2.71
C LYS A 199 14.67 -26.43 -2.40
N ASN A 200 14.70 -25.43 -3.27
CA ASN A 200 15.56 -24.24 -3.12
C ASN A 200 15.13 -23.36 -1.93
N ASN A 201 13.84 -23.15 -1.72
CA ASN A 201 13.36 -22.40 -0.57
C ASN A 201 13.68 -23.07 0.76
N TRP A 202 13.62 -24.40 0.78
CA TRP A 202 13.97 -25.16 1.98
C TRP A 202 15.45 -24.99 2.33
N LYS A 203 16.34 -25.03 1.31
CA LYS A 203 17.76 -24.71 1.45
C LYS A 203 17.99 -23.30 1.99
N LEU A 204 17.43 -22.28 1.34
CA LEU A 204 17.58 -20.88 1.75
C LEU A 204 17.08 -20.64 3.18
N LYS A 205 15.97 -21.23 3.57
CA LYS A 205 15.47 -21.14 4.96
C LYS A 205 16.37 -21.82 5.96
N ALA A 206 17.01 -22.93 5.58
CA ALA A 206 17.98 -23.60 6.42
C ALA A 206 19.22 -22.74 6.63
N GLU A 207 19.77 -22.18 5.57
CA GLU A 207 20.95 -21.31 5.60
C GLU A 207 20.73 -20.04 6.44
N GLN A 208 19.51 -19.52 6.48
CA GLN A 208 19.12 -18.36 7.28
C GLN A 208 18.72 -18.72 8.73
N SER A 209 18.61 -20.00 9.06
CA SER A 209 18.11 -20.44 10.36
C SER A 209 19.21 -20.41 11.44
N LYS A 210 18.95 -19.71 12.52
CA LYS A 210 19.81 -19.76 13.75
C LYS A 210 19.84 -21.14 14.42
N HIS A 211 18.99 -22.06 14.00
CA HIS A 211 18.83 -23.40 14.57
C HIS A 211 19.21 -24.50 13.57
N PHE A 212 19.86 -24.12 12.47
CA PHE A 212 20.36 -25.08 11.50
C PHE A 212 21.35 -26.06 12.18
N GLU A 213 21.19 -27.34 11.89
CA GLU A 213 22.09 -28.38 12.34
C GLU A 213 22.62 -29.21 11.15
N SER A 214 21.71 -29.89 10.43
CA SER A 214 21.98 -30.62 9.20
C SER A 214 20.65 -30.92 8.49
N PHE A 215 20.68 -31.13 7.18
CA PHE A 215 19.49 -31.62 6.49
C PHE A 215 19.27 -33.09 6.84
N LYS A 216 18.04 -33.42 7.26
CA LYS A 216 17.70 -34.75 7.80
C LYS A 216 16.33 -35.19 7.32
N LEU A 217 16.25 -36.47 7.00
CA LEU A 217 15.02 -37.25 7.01
C LEU A 217 14.87 -37.87 8.39
N TYR A 218 13.70 -37.82 8.97
CA TYR A 218 13.38 -38.48 10.24
C TYR A 218 12.21 -39.43 10.07
N VAL A 219 12.25 -40.51 10.80
CA VAL A 219 11.16 -41.45 11.06
C VAL A 219 10.95 -41.50 12.56
N ILE A 220 9.76 -41.11 13.00
CA ILE A 220 9.40 -41.12 14.41
C ILE A 220 8.13 -41.93 14.61
N GLU A 221 8.06 -42.69 15.68
CA GLU A 221 6.82 -43.25 16.23
C GLU A 221 6.15 -42.14 17.06
N VAL A 222 4.90 -41.88 16.78
CA VAL A 222 4.08 -40.89 17.46
C VAL A 222 2.94 -41.61 18.16
N TYR A 223 2.72 -41.32 19.45
CA TYR A 223 1.77 -42.08 20.24
C TYR A 223 1.14 -41.26 21.37
N ASN A 224 -0.01 -41.71 21.79
CA ASN A 224 -0.69 -41.35 23.04
C ASN A 224 -1.38 -42.62 23.63
N ASN A 225 -2.30 -42.44 24.56
CA ASN A 225 -3.02 -43.56 25.17
C ASN A 225 -4.08 -44.18 24.22
N GLU A 226 -4.43 -43.51 23.12
CA GLU A 226 -5.55 -43.91 22.25
C GLU A 226 -5.06 -44.43 20.89
N GLU A 227 -3.93 -43.89 20.39
CA GLU A 227 -3.44 -44.21 19.05
C GLU A 227 -1.91 -44.18 18.98
N SER A 228 -1.37 -44.91 18.00
CA SER A 228 0.05 -44.87 17.66
C SER A 228 0.20 -44.97 16.13
N PHE A 229 1.15 -44.22 15.57
CA PHE A 229 1.41 -44.17 14.14
C PHE A 229 2.85 -43.71 13.85
N ILE A 230 3.30 -43.88 12.63
CA ILE A 230 4.62 -43.41 12.17
C ILE A 230 4.47 -42.08 11.47
N LYS A 231 5.38 -41.15 11.77
CA LYS A 231 5.53 -39.92 11.02
C LYS A 231 6.89 -39.87 10.34
N ILE A 232 6.87 -39.60 9.03
CA ILE A 232 8.08 -39.39 8.21
C ILE A 232 8.11 -37.91 7.77
N GLY A 233 9.27 -37.30 7.80
CA GLY A 233 9.40 -35.95 7.31
C GLY A 233 10.85 -35.50 7.29
N ARG A 234 11.05 -34.29 6.86
CA ARG A 234 12.36 -33.66 6.79
C ARG A 234 12.48 -32.45 7.72
N THR A 235 13.70 -32.20 8.19
CA THR A 235 14.01 -31.04 8.99
C THR A 235 15.48 -30.64 8.79
N PHE A 236 15.80 -29.39 9.07
CA PHE A 236 17.18 -28.91 9.19
C PHE A 236 17.53 -28.51 10.64
N ASN A 237 16.56 -28.59 11.53
CA ASN A 237 16.74 -28.31 12.96
C ASN A 237 16.95 -29.61 13.75
N LYS A 238 17.37 -29.46 15.02
CA LYS A 238 17.33 -30.56 15.99
C LYS A 238 15.90 -31.08 16.14
N ILE A 239 15.74 -32.41 16.25
CA ILE A 239 14.41 -33.07 16.34
C ILE A 239 13.62 -32.54 17.55
N ASN A 240 14.25 -32.38 18.70
CA ASN A 240 13.61 -31.84 19.90
C ASN A 240 13.20 -30.35 19.78
N LYS A 241 13.82 -29.59 18.86
CA LYS A 241 13.37 -28.24 18.51
C LYS A 241 12.27 -28.23 17.48
N ARG A 242 12.21 -29.26 16.62
CA ARG A 242 11.15 -29.45 15.63
C ARG A 242 9.82 -29.81 16.28
N PHE A 243 9.86 -30.66 17.30
CA PHE A 243 8.70 -31.18 18.00
C PHE A 243 8.68 -30.71 19.45
N ASN A 244 7.67 -29.96 19.80
CA ASN A 244 7.34 -29.52 21.16
C ASN A 244 5.83 -29.65 21.35
N ASN A 245 5.34 -29.48 22.56
CA ASN A 245 3.93 -29.65 22.92
C ASN A 245 2.95 -28.76 22.11
N TYR A 246 3.42 -27.69 21.46
CA TYR A 246 2.60 -26.80 20.62
C TYR A 246 2.59 -27.24 19.16
N THR A 247 3.62 -27.97 18.70
CA THR A 247 3.74 -28.38 17.28
C THR A 247 3.35 -29.83 17.06
N LEU A 248 3.43 -30.67 18.08
CA LEU A 248 3.04 -32.08 18.05
C LEU A 248 2.33 -32.41 19.38
N PRO A 249 1.01 -32.59 19.40
CA PRO A 249 0.24 -32.85 20.62
C PRO A 249 0.26 -34.34 21.06
N TYR A 250 1.37 -35.03 20.78
CA TYR A 250 1.62 -36.43 21.07
C TYR A 250 3.01 -36.63 21.68
N ASN A 251 3.23 -37.76 22.33
CA ASN A 251 4.56 -38.26 22.62
C ASN A 251 5.20 -38.78 21.34
N TYR A 252 6.51 -38.78 21.27
CA TYR A 252 7.21 -39.38 20.15
C TYR A 252 8.50 -40.08 20.57
N LYS A 253 8.85 -41.11 19.81
CA LYS A 253 10.13 -41.80 19.89
C LYS A 253 10.81 -41.73 18.54
N VAL A 254 12.06 -41.30 18.52
CA VAL A 254 12.84 -41.30 17.29
C VAL A 254 13.25 -42.72 16.96
N ILE A 255 12.79 -43.22 15.81
CA ILE A 255 13.15 -44.54 15.30
C ILE A 255 14.42 -44.37 14.46
N TYR A 256 14.44 -43.38 13.58
CA TYR A 256 15.47 -43.27 12.58
C TYR A 256 15.75 -41.82 12.14
N ILE A 257 17.03 -41.49 11.90
CA ILE A 257 17.47 -40.22 11.33
C ILE A 257 18.51 -40.50 10.25
N TYR A 258 18.28 -39.99 9.06
CA TYR A 258 19.25 -39.96 7.97
C TYR A 258 19.64 -38.53 7.63
N SER A 259 20.94 -38.26 7.52
CA SER A 259 21.46 -36.92 7.18
C SER A 259 22.24 -37.01 5.88
N ASP A 260 21.97 -36.07 4.98
CA ASP A 260 22.65 -35.95 3.69
C ASP A 260 22.51 -34.51 3.15
N GLU A 261 22.90 -34.28 1.90
CA GLU A 261 22.70 -33.00 1.22
C GLU A 261 21.20 -32.66 1.08
N TYR A 262 20.90 -31.36 1.04
CA TYR A 262 19.52 -30.87 1.08
C TYR A 262 18.62 -31.42 -0.05
N ASP A 263 19.17 -31.63 -1.23
CA ASP A 263 18.44 -32.11 -2.39
C ASP A 263 18.14 -33.61 -2.30
N ILE A 264 19.08 -34.40 -1.77
CA ILE A 264 18.90 -35.83 -1.50
C ILE A 264 17.80 -36.02 -0.47
N ILE A 265 17.86 -35.33 0.66
CA ILE A 265 16.85 -35.41 1.73
C ILE A 265 15.46 -34.98 1.22
N TYR A 266 15.41 -33.92 0.42
CA TYR A 266 14.16 -33.42 -0.14
C TYR A 266 13.51 -34.46 -1.07
N ASP A 267 14.31 -35.04 -1.97
CA ASP A 267 13.82 -36.03 -2.94
C ASP A 267 13.42 -37.34 -2.26
N LEU A 268 14.18 -37.80 -1.26
CA LEU A 268 13.84 -39.01 -0.48
C LEU A 268 12.52 -38.87 0.26
N GLU A 269 12.31 -37.76 0.97
CA GLU A 269 11.02 -37.52 1.66
C GLU A 269 9.85 -37.50 0.68
N THR A 270 10.05 -36.84 -0.49
CA THR A 270 9.03 -36.76 -1.51
C THR A 270 8.71 -38.15 -2.10
N LYS A 271 9.72 -38.94 -2.40
CA LYS A 271 9.57 -40.34 -2.90
C LYS A 271 8.86 -41.21 -1.89
N LEU A 272 9.28 -41.21 -0.63
CA LEU A 272 8.65 -41.97 0.45
C LEU A 272 7.17 -41.62 0.64
N ARG A 273 6.86 -40.32 0.64
CA ARG A 273 5.47 -39.86 0.77
C ARG A 273 4.57 -40.31 -0.36
N ILE A 274 5.08 -40.38 -1.60
CA ILE A 274 4.34 -40.87 -2.76
C ILE A 274 4.17 -42.37 -2.66
N HIS A 275 5.24 -43.09 -2.36
CA HIS A 275 5.27 -44.54 -2.30
C HIS A 275 4.36 -45.08 -1.20
N LEU A 276 4.43 -44.51 0.00
CA LEU A 276 3.63 -44.89 1.14
C LEU A 276 2.19 -44.35 1.17
N LYS A 277 1.73 -43.74 0.07
CA LYS A 277 0.40 -43.12 0.00
C LYS A 277 -0.74 -44.06 0.34
N ALA A 278 -0.62 -45.35 -0.01
CA ALA A 278 -1.63 -46.40 0.30
C ALA A 278 -1.76 -46.67 1.80
N TYR A 279 -0.72 -46.38 2.57
CA TYR A 279 -0.60 -46.68 4.00
C TYR A 279 -0.80 -45.46 4.89
N LYS A 280 -1.40 -44.41 4.34
CA LYS A 280 -1.65 -43.17 5.03
C LYS A 280 -2.50 -43.37 6.27
N TYR A 281 -2.12 -42.74 7.37
CA TYR A 281 -2.85 -42.67 8.62
C TYR A 281 -3.36 -41.25 8.85
N ILE A 282 -4.58 -41.12 9.36
CA ILE A 282 -5.19 -39.84 9.74
C ILE A 282 -5.28 -39.79 11.26
N PRO A 283 -4.42 -39.02 11.95
CA PRO A 283 -4.46 -38.86 13.39
C PRO A 283 -5.77 -38.30 13.91
N LEU A 284 -6.18 -38.71 15.12
CA LEU A 284 -7.40 -38.23 15.79
C LEU A 284 -7.28 -36.77 16.20
N ILE A 285 -6.09 -36.32 16.63
CA ILE A 285 -5.82 -34.93 16.99
C ILE A 285 -5.13 -34.23 15.81
N GLU A 286 -5.71 -33.12 15.34
CA GLU A 286 -5.15 -32.35 14.23
C GLU A 286 -3.86 -31.60 14.64
N PHE A 287 -2.84 -31.67 13.80
CA PHE A 287 -1.61 -30.92 13.94
C PHE A 287 -0.96 -30.64 12.58
N LYS A 288 -0.06 -29.67 12.55
CA LYS A 288 0.62 -29.30 11.30
C LYS A 288 1.56 -30.41 10.83
N GLY A 289 1.29 -30.97 9.65
CA GLY A 289 2.06 -32.08 9.07
C GLY A 289 1.43 -33.45 9.33
N MET A 290 0.16 -33.51 9.75
CA MET A 290 -0.60 -34.77 9.88
C MET A 290 -0.71 -35.56 8.55
N GLN A 291 -0.49 -34.91 7.41
CA GLN A 291 -0.50 -35.56 6.09
C GLN A 291 0.72 -36.46 5.84
N GLU A 292 1.69 -36.43 6.73
CA GLU A 292 2.94 -37.20 6.67
C GLU A 292 2.93 -38.38 7.68
N CYS A 293 1.74 -38.89 8.04
CA CYS A 293 1.54 -39.97 8.99
C CYS A 293 1.11 -41.27 8.29
N PHE A 294 1.59 -42.41 8.80
CA PHE A 294 1.44 -43.72 8.18
C PHE A 294 1.14 -44.79 9.24
N GLN A 295 0.54 -45.93 8.82
CA GLN A 295 0.19 -47.03 9.69
C GLN A 295 1.41 -47.82 10.19
N ILE A 296 1.42 -48.23 11.45
CA ILE A 296 2.53 -48.98 12.10
C ILE A 296 2.84 -50.36 11.48
N PRO A 297 1.87 -51.24 11.13
CA PRO A 297 2.17 -52.61 10.73
C PRO A 297 3.19 -52.76 9.62
N ILE A 298 3.33 -51.74 8.78
CA ILE A 298 4.30 -51.74 7.67
C ILE A 298 5.72 -51.56 8.18
N PHE A 299 5.86 -50.81 9.26
CA PHE A 299 7.17 -50.51 9.85
C PHE A 299 7.64 -51.61 10.79
N GLU A 300 6.73 -52.37 11.42
CA GLU A 300 7.12 -53.53 12.23
C GLU A 300 7.84 -54.55 11.37
N THR A 301 7.33 -54.87 10.17
CA THR A 301 7.99 -55.79 9.26
C THR A 301 9.31 -55.27 8.72
N ALA A 302 9.41 -53.94 8.50
CA ALA A 302 10.58 -53.31 7.93
C ALA A 302 11.67 -52.98 8.98
N LEU A 303 11.33 -52.76 10.25
CA LEU A 303 12.23 -52.26 11.30
C LEU A 303 12.77 -53.35 12.25
N TYR A 304 12.06 -54.48 12.43
CA TYR A 304 12.53 -55.56 13.30
C TYR A 304 13.79 -56.30 12.82
N GLU A 305 14.20 -56.09 11.57
CA GLU A 305 15.40 -56.72 10.99
C GLU A 305 16.62 -55.77 10.96
N PHE A 306 16.57 -54.63 11.66
CA PHE A 306 17.53 -53.50 11.45
C PHE A 306 18.66 -53.34 12.46
N ASP A 307 18.81 -54.21 13.43
CA ASP A 307 19.98 -54.17 14.30
C ASP A 307 21.26 -54.45 13.49
N GLY A 308 21.93 -53.41 13.06
CA GLY A 308 23.25 -53.45 12.42
C GLY A 308 23.35 -52.99 10.94
N HIS A 309 22.25 -52.57 10.30
CA HIS A 309 22.28 -52.11 8.90
C HIS A 309 22.55 -50.61 8.70
N SER A 310 23.11 -50.26 7.52
CA SER A 310 23.39 -48.88 7.17
C SER A 310 22.10 -48.05 7.00
N SER A 311 22.23 -46.78 7.22
CA SER A 311 21.14 -45.80 7.10
C SER A 311 20.43 -45.80 5.74
N LEU A 312 21.16 -46.13 4.70
CA LEU A 312 20.62 -46.17 3.32
C LEU A 312 19.78 -47.43 3.09
N ASP A 313 20.10 -48.56 3.76
CA ASP A 313 19.38 -49.81 3.62
C ASP A 313 17.95 -49.73 4.16
N VAL A 314 17.76 -48.98 5.27
CA VAL A 314 16.42 -48.73 5.84
C VAL A 314 15.54 -47.98 4.83
N ILE A 315 16.09 -46.94 4.19
CA ILE A 315 15.36 -46.13 3.22
C ILE A 315 15.06 -46.93 1.97
N ASN A 316 16.03 -47.70 1.44
CA ASN A 316 15.84 -48.52 0.25
C ASN A 316 14.76 -49.59 0.49
N ARG A 317 14.68 -50.15 1.70
CA ARG A 317 13.66 -51.13 2.06
C ARG A 317 12.27 -50.51 2.22
N LEU A 318 12.17 -49.28 2.81
CA LEU A 318 10.94 -48.52 2.84
C LEU A 318 10.44 -48.15 1.44
N LEU A 319 11.33 -48.03 0.47
CA LEU A 319 11.02 -47.78 -0.95
C LEU A 319 10.73 -49.09 -1.70
N SER A 320 11.00 -50.24 -1.14
CA SER A 320 10.70 -51.57 -1.72
C SER A 320 9.39 -52.17 -1.26
N LEU A 321 8.75 -51.58 -0.22
CA LEU A 321 7.40 -51.95 0.24
C LEU A 321 6.35 -51.51 -0.77
#